data_d31a7edfa573224f5ad1052feda4e284
#
_entry.id   d31a7edfa573224f5ad1052feda4e284
#
_cell.length_a   1.000
_cell.length_b   1.000
_cell.length_c   1.000
_cell.angle_alpha   90.00
_cell.angle_beta   90.00
_cell.angle_gamma   90.00
#
_symmetry.space_group_name_H-M   'P 1'
#
loop_
_entity.id
_entity.type
_entity.pdbx_description
1 polymer ?
#
loop_
_entity_poly.entity_id
_entity_poly.type
_entity_poly.pdbx_seq_one_letter_code
_entity_poly.pdbx_strand_id
1 'polypeptide(L)'
;MTRRNRSRKPNAAPPGPRLARELFSELNATFYEDDPSEYLLTKIEAVTLMLAPAEALAPAYASERVIGVSRRVGSSVPSKEALDRYVRTECVLTLHHASEMLLRLFFAHADKQDCPWLGMAASVSFAEFKEKASAALRAGFDRDAVALLFLGGTDPGDAALAVDSDEFEDTVSAWQLLLETAAMTVLSESFLYNAAKHGLTVVHTDESTQMVFTPPGGGVPVHLLAGSQFAYLHRPQTPGAKGGTEWWVSLTHTLPDQDIEVSALIQRAVSSLWNVARRRYTGQAGEVLIVSARAVRNAVYGPIAAKGPHVRTVRHELTKKDLQGEFTGININMSGSDLPDEDVWDPKASDDPPIPRRVALPVRQQDKRIVSTSSRKLLPFSPNWSSKV
;
A
#
# COMPACT_ATOMS: atom_id res chain seq x y z
N MET A 1 -50.24 4.70 35.20
CA MET A 1 -49.36 3.51 35.38
C MET A 1 -48.59 3.25 34.10
N THR A 2 -47.38 3.76 34.00
CA THR A 2 -46.56 3.71 32.79
C THR A 2 -45.54 2.56 32.92
N ARG A 3 -45.70 1.50 32.13
CA ARG A 3 -44.80 0.35 32.12
C ARG A 3 -43.46 0.79 31.47
N ARG A 4 -42.38 0.90 32.25
CA ARG A 4 -41.01 1.03 31.79
C ARG A 4 -40.60 -0.25 31.05
N ASN A 5 -40.44 -0.15 29.72
CA ASN A 5 -39.76 -1.15 28.91
C ASN A 5 -38.29 -1.18 29.33
N ARG A 6 -37.89 -2.19 30.10
CA ARG A 6 -36.46 -2.52 30.30
C ARG A 6 -35.94 -3.08 28.99
N SER A 7 -35.11 -2.31 28.27
CA SER A 7 -34.31 -2.80 27.15
C SER A 7 -33.42 -3.95 27.67
N ARG A 8 -33.72 -5.18 27.28
CA ARG A 8 -32.81 -6.31 27.45
C ARG A 8 -31.52 -5.96 26.71
N LYS A 9 -30.43 -5.81 27.46
CA LYS A 9 -29.07 -5.86 26.84
C LYS A 9 -28.99 -7.15 26.04
N PRO A 10 -28.53 -7.11 24.76
CA PRO A 10 -28.29 -8.34 24.02
C PRO A 10 -27.31 -9.19 24.84
N ASN A 11 -27.67 -10.42 25.13
CA ASN A 11 -26.77 -11.40 25.73
C ASN A 11 -25.55 -11.47 24.84
N ALA A 12 -24.40 -11.07 25.37
CA ALA A 12 -23.15 -11.31 24.70
C ALA A 12 -23.05 -12.81 24.36
N ALA A 13 -22.88 -13.13 23.10
CA ALA A 13 -22.68 -14.50 22.70
C ALA A 13 -21.57 -15.12 23.57
N PRO A 14 -21.69 -16.38 24.00
CA PRO A 14 -20.63 -17.03 24.77
C PRO A 14 -19.33 -16.90 24.01
N PRO A 15 -18.21 -16.57 24.68
CA PRO A 15 -16.94 -16.45 23.99
C PRO A 15 -16.66 -17.77 23.26
N GLY A 16 -16.49 -17.68 21.93
CA GLY A 16 -16.15 -18.83 21.11
C GLY A 16 -14.89 -19.55 21.62
N PRO A 17 -14.60 -20.77 21.14
CA PRO A 17 -13.44 -21.50 21.57
C PRO A 17 -12.18 -20.63 21.34
N ARG A 18 -11.43 -20.37 22.40
CA ARG A 18 -10.17 -19.62 22.32
C ARG A 18 -9.13 -20.53 21.67
N LEU A 19 -8.39 -20.00 20.73
CA LEU A 19 -7.26 -20.72 20.16
C LEU A 19 -6.24 -21.02 21.25
N ALA A 20 -5.76 -22.25 21.30
CA ALA A 20 -4.78 -22.70 22.30
C ALA A 20 -3.44 -21.97 22.09
N ARG A 21 -2.95 -21.28 23.12
CA ARG A 21 -1.71 -20.50 23.06
C ARG A 21 -0.48 -21.38 22.83
N GLU A 22 -0.55 -22.64 23.20
CA GLU A 22 0.47 -23.67 23.00
C GLU A 22 0.78 -23.88 21.51
N LEU A 23 -0.15 -23.50 20.62
CA LEU A 23 0.04 -23.60 19.17
C LEU A 23 0.71 -22.35 18.56
N PHE A 24 0.87 -21.26 19.30
CA PHE A 24 1.37 -20.01 18.73
C PHE A 24 2.78 -20.13 18.15
N SER A 25 3.66 -20.90 18.76
CA SER A 25 5.00 -21.12 18.23
C SER A 25 4.99 -21.81 16.87
N GLU A 26 4.11 -22.82 16.69
CA GLU A 26 3.96 -23.53 15.44
C GLU A 26 3.26 -22.69 14.38
N LEU A 27 2.21 -21.92 14.76
CA LEU A 27 1.54 -20.97 13.89
C LEU A 27 2.51 -19.89 13.37
N ASN A 28 3.31 -19.30 14.27
CA ASN A 28 4.33 -18.35 13.89
C ASN A 28 5.38 -18.97 12.96
N ALA A 29 5.84 -20.20 13.26
CA ALA A 29 6.77 -20.89 12.39
C ALA A 29 6.22 -21.06 10.97
N THR A 30 4.99 -21.55 10.88
CA THR A 30 4.31 -21.74 9.59
C THR A 30 4.09 -20.43 8.86
N PHE A 31 3.67 -19.38 9.58
CA PHE A 31 3.39 -18.09 9.00
C PHE A 31 4.64 -17.42 8.40
N TYR A 32 5.79 -17.50 9.09
CA TYR A 32 7.03 -16.87 8.62
C TYR A 32 7.84 -17.73 7.64
N GLU A 33 7.32 -18.87 7.19
CA GLU A 33 7.93 -19.66 6.11
C GLU A 33 7.75 -19.01 4.71
N ASP A 34 6.67 -18.24 4.52
CA ASP A 34 6.31 -17.64 3.24
C ASP A 34 6.37 -16.10 3.30
N ASP A 35 7.32 -15.49 2.60
CA ASP A 35 7.55 -14.04 2.63
C ASP A 35 6.57 -13.33 1.69
N PRO A 36 5.62 -12.54 2.22
CA PRO A 36 4.64 -11.83 1.38
C PRO A 36 5.26 -10.75 0.49
N SER A 37 6.48 -10.33 0.76
CA SER A 37 7.19 -9.35 -0.08
C SER A 37 7.54 -9.94 -1.46
N GLU A 38 7.71 -11.27 -1.58
CA GLU A 38 7.94 -11.95 -2.85
C GLU A 38 6.72 -11.87 -3.77
N TYR A 39 5.51 -11.96 -3.20
CA TYR A 39 4.28 -11.75 -3.97
C TYR A 39 4.22 -10.33 -4.55
N LEU A 40 4.53 -9.30 -3.75
CA LEU A 40 4.57 -7.92 -4.23
C LEU A 40 5.64 -7.72 -5.29
N LEU A 41 6.84 -8.26 -5.09
CA LEU A 41 7.91 -8.20 -6.07
C LEU A 41 7.48 -8.82 -7.40
N THR A 42 6.94 -10.02 -7.36
CA THR A 42 6.45 -10.71 -8.57
C THR A 42 5.37 -9.91 -9.29
N LYS A 43 4.46 -9.26 -8.54
CA LYS A 43 3.41 -8.42 -9.12
C LYS A 43 4.00 -7.19 -9.79
N ILE A 44 4.95 -6.51 -9.15
CA ILE A 44 5.65 -5.34 -9.69
C ILE A 44 6.39 -5.72 -10.98
N GLU A 45 7.17 -6.80 -10.95
CA GLU A 45 7.90 -7.30 -12.11
C GLU A 45 6.97 -7.67 -13.27
N ALA A 46 5.83 -8.29 -12.97
CA ALA A 46 4.85 -8.65 -14.01
C ALA A 46 4.23 -7.40 -14.67
N VAL A 47 3.99 -6.33 -13.90
CA VAL A 47 3.46 -5.07 -14.46
C VAL A 47 4.52 -4.35 -15.28
N THR A 48 5.75 -4.22 -14.74
CA THR A 48 6.84 -3.53 -15.44
C THR A 48 7.28 -4.27 -16.70
N LEU A 49 7.18 -5.61 -16.72
CA LEU A 49 7.45 -6.40 -17.91
C LEU A 49 6.52 -6.03 -19.08
N MET A 50 5.29 -5.61 -18.81
CA MET A 50 4.35 -5.17 -19.86
C MET A 50 4.71 -3.83 -20.49
N LEU A 51 5.68 -3.09 -19.92
CA LEU A 51 6.25 -1.89 -20.51
C LEU A 51 7.36 -2.20 -21.52
N ALA A 52 7.78 -3.46 -21.63
CA ALA A 52 8.81 -3.86 -22.60
C ALA A 52 8.33 -3.63 -24.04
N PRO A 53 9.24 -3.37 -24.97
CA PRO A 53 8.91 -3.23 -26.39
C PRO A 53 8.14 -4.46 -26.92
N ALA A 54 7.21 -4.24 -27.85
CA ALA A 54 6.36 -5.30 -28.40
C ALA A 54 7.18 -6.48 -28.97
N GLU A 55 8.35 -6.21 -29.53
CA GLU A 55 9.27 -7.22 -30.06
C GLU A 55 9.81 -8.15 -28.98
N ALA A 56 10.04 -7.64 -27.77
CA ALA A 56 10.46 -8.44 -26.62
C ALA A 56 9.31 -9.29 -26.05
N LEU A 57 8.08 -8.81 -26.12
CA LEU A 57 6.88 -9.51 -25.67
C LEU A 57 6.38 -10.57 -26.66
N ALA A 58 6.60 -10.35 -27.95
CA ALA A 58 6.05 -11.18 -29.03
C ALA A 58 6.34 -12.70 -28.86
N PRO A 59 7.55 -13.16 -28.54
CA PRO A 59 7.82 -14.58 -28.35
C PRO A 59 7.00 -15.18 -27.20
N ALA A 60 6.81 -14.45 -26.09
CA ALA A 60 6.04 -14.90 -24.94
C ALA A 60 4.54 -15.00 -25.27
N TYR A 61 4.00 -14.05 -26.03
CA TYR A 61 2.61 -14.08 -26.48
C TYR A 61 2.35 -15.16 -27.52
N ALA A 62 3.30 -15.40 -28.44
CA ALA A 62 3.19 -16.42 -29.48
C ALA A 62 3.36 -17.84 -28.94
N SER A 63 3.95 -18.01 -27.75
CA SER A 63 4.18 -19.33 -27.16
C SER A 63 2.86 -20.02 -26.81
N GLU A 64 2.84 -21.35 -27.05
CA GLU A 64 1.75 -22.18 -26.61
C GLU A 64 1.79 -22.37 -25.08
N ARG A 65 0.64 -22.28 -24.44
CA ARG A 65 0.49 -22.41 -22.99
C ARG A 65 -0.60 -23.42 -22.64
N VAL A 66 -0.34 -24.24 -21.64
CA VAL A 66 -1.35 -25.16 -21.07
C VAL A 66 -1.83 -24.56 -19.76
N ILE A 67 -3.13 -24.34 -19.65
CA ILE A 67 -3.77 -23.82 -18.45
C ILE A 67 -4.83 -24.83 -18.00
N GLY A 68 -4.54 -25.58 -16.95
CA GLY A 68 -5.37 -26.71 -16.54
C GLY A 68 -5.40 -27.78 -17.63
N VAL A 69 -6.58 -28.14 -18.09
CA VAL A 69 -6.79 -29.12 -19.21
C VAL A 69 -6.89 -28.43 -20.57
N SER A 70 -6.85 -27.08 -20.59
CA SER A 70 -7.03 -26.32 -21.81
C SER A 70 -5.70 -25.93 -22.41
N ARG A 71 -5.58 -26.11 -23.71
CA ARG A 71 -4.44 -25.69 -24.51
C ARG A 71 -4.76 -24.32 -25.10
N ARG A 72 -4.00 -23.31 -24.75
CA ARG A 72 -4.09 -21.97 -25.34
C ARG A 72 -3.04 -21.82 -26.43
N VAL A 73 -3.49 -21.66 -27.63
CA VAL A 73 -2.62 -21.30 -28.76
C VAL A 73 -2.14 -19.85 -28.57
N GLY A 74 -0.92 -19.57 -28.97
CA GLY A 74 -0.34 -18.25 -28.86
C GLY A 74 -1.17 -17.17 -29.56
N SER A 75 -1.06 -15.96 -29.09
CA SER A 75 -1.74 -14.78 -29.60
C SER A 75 -0.75 -13.70 -30.01
N SER A 76 -1.19 -12.70 -30.74
CA SER A 76 -0.41 -11.46 -30.95
C SER A 76 -0.33 -10.66 -29.67
N VAL A 77 0.73 -9.84 -29.56
CA VAL A 77 0.84 -8.83 -28.50
C VAL A 77 -0.35 -7.87 -28.59
N PRO A 78 -0.99 -7.52 -27.49
CA PRO A 78 -2.03 -6.48 -27.49
C PRO A 78 -1.50 -5.15 -28.04
N SER A 79 -2.39 -4.27 -28.50
CA SER A 79 -1.98 -2.94 -28.95
C SER A 79 -1.29 -2.16 -27.82
N LYS A 80 -0.45 -1.20 -28.18
CA LYS A 80 0.22 -0.33 -27.22
C LYS A 80 -0.78 0.33 -26.26
N GLU A 81 -1.89 0.85 -26.80
CA GLU A 81 -2.93 1.51 -26.00
C GLU A 81 -3.61 0.55 -25.02
N ALA A 82 -3.76 -0.72 -25.39
CA ALA A 82 -4.30 -1.73 -24.49
C ALA A 82 -3.32 -2.07 -23.36
N LEU A 83 -2.03 -2.19 -23.68
CA LEU A 83 -0.98 -2.40 -22.68
C LEU A 83 -0.84 -1.19 -21.75
N ASP A 84 -0.82 0.03 -22.29
CA ASP A 84 -0.74 1.26 -21.50
C ASP A 84 -1.93 1.39 -20.52
N ARG A 85 -3.15 1.11 -20.98
CA ARG A 85 -4.33 1.08 -20.09
C ARG A 85 -4.19 0.03 -19.00
N TYR A 86 -3.75 -1.17 -19.35
CA TYR A 86 -3.53 -2.25 -18.38
C TYR A 86 -2.50 -1.83 -17.34
N VAL A 87 -1.32 -1.38 -17.76
CA VAL A 87 -0.23 -0.99 -16.86
C VAL A 87 -0.68 0.12 -15.92
N ARG A 88 -1.30 1.19 -16.41
CA ARG A 88 -1.80 2.29 -15.57
C ARG A 88 -2.78 1.80 -14.51
N THR A 89 -3.70 0.90 -14.89
CA THR A 89 -4.65 0.32 -13.94
C THR A 89 -3.93 -0.53 -12.90
N GLU A 90 -3.03 -1.42 -13.32
CA GLU A 90 -2.30 -2.29 -12.42
C GLU A 90 -1.34 -1.53 -11.50
N CYS A 91 -0.75 -0.41 -11.93
CA CYS A 91 0.08 0.44 -11.07
C CYS A 91 -0.72 0.96 -9.86
N VAL A 92 -1.90 1.53 -10.10
CA VAL A 92 -2.80 1.99 -9.04
C VAL A 92 -3.23 0.84 -8.12
N LEU A 93 -3.60 -0.30 -8.68
CA LEU A 93 -3.99 -1.48 -7.90
C LEU A 93 -2.82 -2.03 -7.07
N THR A 94 -1.62 -2.04 -7.64
CA THR A 94 -0.41 -2.51 -6.98
C THR A 94 -0.04 -1.61 -5.82
N LEU A 95 -0.04 -0.29 -6.02
CA LEU A 95 0.24 0.67 -4.95
C LEU A 95 -0.77 0.56 -3.80
N HIS A 96 -2.06 0.46 -4.12
CA HIS A 96 -3.09 0.32 -3.08
C HIS A 96 -2.95 -1.00 -2.30
N HIS A 97 -2.70 -2.12 -2.98
CA HIS A 97 -2.48 -3.42 -2.34
C HIS A 97 -1.21 -3.42 -1.48
N ALA A 98 -0.12 -2.86 -2.00
CA ALA A 98 1.14 -2.74 -1.26
C ALA A 98 0.95 -1.90 0.01
N SER A 99 0.27 -0.75 -0.12
CA SER A 99 -0.05 0.15 0.99
C SER A 99 -0.91 -0.52 2.06
N GLU A 100 -1.97 -1.23 1.66
CA GLU A 100 -2.81 -1.98 2.59
C GLU A 100 -2.02 -3.11 3.29
N MET A 101 -1.19 -3.84 2.55
CA MET A 101 -0.34 -4.91 3.09
C MET A 101 0.64 -4.37 4.13
N LEU A 102 1.36 -3.29 3.82
CA LEU A 102 2.31 -2.66 4.74
C LEU A 102 1.64 -2.25 6.05
N LEU A 103 0.50 -1.55 5.97
CA LEU A 103 -0.22 -1.08 7.15
C LEU A 103 -0.78 -2.24 7.99
N ARG A 104 -1.34 -3.27 7.35
CA ARG A 104 -1.85 -4.45 8.07
C ARG A 104 -0.73 -5.18 8.80
N LEU A 105 0.41 -5.37 8.15
CA LEU A 105 1.60 -5.95 8.77
C LEU A 105 2.11 -5.09 9.92
N PHE A 106 2.26 -3.78 9.70
CA PHE A 106 2.70 -2.87 10.74
C PHE A 106 1.79 -2.94 11.98
N PHE A 107 0.49 -2.79 11.80
CA PHE A 107 -0.46 -2.82 12.93
C PHE A 107 -0.48 -4.15 13.66
N ALA A 108 -0.42 -5.28 12.94
CA ALA A 108 -0.43 -6.59 13.57
C ALA A 108 0.81 -6.83 14.46
N HIS A 109 1.95 -6.25 14.09
CA HIS A 109 3.17 -6.39 14.86
C HIS A 109 3.32 -5.30 15.94
N ALA A 110 2.83 -4.08 15.70
CA ALA A 110 2.82 -2.99 16.68
C ALA A 110 1.94 -3.31 17.90
N ASP A 111 0.84 -4.03 17.71
CA ASP A 111 -0.04 -4.49 18.77
C ASP A 111 0.60 -5.54 19.71
N LYS A 112 1.86 -5.91 19.47
CA LYS A 112 2.69 -6.83 20.29
C LYS A 112 2.02 -8.18 20.57
N GLN A 113 1.25 -8.68 19.61
CA GLN A 113 0.57 -9.97 19.75
C GLN A 113 1.58 -11.12 19.79
N ASP A 114 1.29 -12.15 20.60
CA ASP A 114 2.12 -13.37 20.64
C ASP A 114 2.04 -14.18 19.32
N CYS A 115 0.99 -13.97 18.54
CA CYS A 115 0.78 -14.56 17.23
C CYS A 115 0.21 -13.52 16.27
N PRO A 116 1.05 -12.76 15.52
CA PRO A 116 0.61 -11.71 14.61
C PRO A 116 -0.30 -12.20 13.50
N TRP A 117 -0.17 -13.45 13.07
CA TRP A 117 -1.06 -14.05 12.08
C TRP A 117 -2.54 -13.95 12.48
N LEU A 118 -2.84 -14.15 13.75
CA LEU A 118 -4.21 -14.00 14.27
C LEU A 118 -4.72 -12.57 14.14
N GLY A 119 -3.86 -11.58 14.39
CA GLY A 119 -4.22 -10.17 14.22
C GLY A 119 -4.56 -9.80 12.78
N MET A 120 -3.86 -10.41 11.82
CA MET A 120 -4.15 -10.21 10.39
C MET A 120 -5.34 -11.03 9.90
N ALA A 121 -5.51 -12.26 10.42
CA ALA A 121 -6.63 -13.13 10.08
C ALA A 121 -7.94 -12.70 10.74
N ALA A 122 -7.88 -11.90 11.81
CA ALA A 122 -9.08 -11.37 12.45
C ALA A 122 -9.89 -10.55 11.43
N SER A 123 -11.18 -10.83 11.37
CA SER A 123 -12.11 -10.12 10.49
C SER A 123 -12.35 -8.70 11.01
N VAL A 124 -11.39 -7.82 10.73
CA VAL A 124 -11.55 -6.38 10.94
C VAL A 124 -12.24 -5.81 9.71
N SER A 125 -13.35 -5.12 9.90
CA SER A 125 -14.02 -4.47 8.77
C SER A 125 -13.07 -3.45 8.13
N PHE A 126 -13.23 -3.24 6.82
CA PHE A 126 -12.40 -2.25 6.13
C PHE A 126 -12.59 -0.83 6.70
N ALA A 127 -13.78 -0.54 7.26
CA ALA A 127 -14.05 0.72 7.95
C ALA A 127 -13.20 0.89 9.22
N GLU A 128 -13.12 -0.14 10.06
CA GLU A 128 -12.28 -0.14 11.28
C GLU A 128 -10.79 -0.04 10.92
N PHE A 129 -10.36 -0.72 9.86
CA PHE A 129 -8.99 -0.61 9.35
C PHE A 129 -8.67 0.83 8.91
N LYS A 130 -9.56 1.47 8.16
CA LYS A 130 -9.42 2.89 7.75
C LYS A 130 -9.42 3.84 8.94
N GLU A 131 -10.24 3.59 9.94
CA GLU A 131 -10.24 4.38 11.17
C GLU A 131 -8.90 4.28 11.90
N LYS A 132 -8.34 3.06 12.02
CA LYS A 132 -7.02 2.84 12.61
C LYS A 132 -5.92 3.53 11.81
N ALA A 133 -5.93 3.43 10.49
CA ALA A 133 -4.98 4.12 9.61
C ALA A 133 -5.09 5.66 9.74
N SER A 134 -6.31 6.18 9.79
CA SER A 134 -6.55 7.61 9.98
C SER A 134 -6.10 8.11 11.35
N ALA A 135 -6.29 7.31 12.40
CA ALA A 135 -5.81 7.64 13.74
C ALA A 135 -4.27 7.68 13.79
N ALA A 136 -3.62 6.68 13.19
CA ALA A 136 -2.15 6.61 13.12
C ALA A 136 -1.59 7.79 12.31
N LEU A 137 -2.20 8.14 11.18
CA LEU A 137 -1.76 9.28 10.37
C LEU A 137 -1.86 10.61 11.14
N ARG A 138 -2.96 10.83 11.90
CA ARG A 138 -3.11 12.05 12.72
C ARG A 138 -2.17 12.13 13.91
N ALA A 139 -1.81 10.99 14.50
CA ALA A 139 -0.89 10.92 15.65
C ALA A 139 0.58 10.96 15.24
N GLY A 140 0.88 10.68 13.98
CA GLY A 140 2.21 10.30 13.49
C GLY A 140 2.53 8.84 13.83
N PHE A 141 3.34 8.21 13.01
CA PHE A 141 3.85 6.87 13.30
C PHE A 141 4.99 6.96 14.31
N ASP A 142 4.82 6.29 15.46
CA ASP A 142 5.78 6.33 16.56
C ASP A 142 7.16 5.85 16.11
N ARG A 143 8.19 6.68 16.39
CA ARG A 143 9.57 6.46 15.96
C ARG A 143 10.12 5.12 16.49
N ASP A 144 9.88 4.81 17.77
CA ASP A 144 10.43 3.61 18.39
C ASP A 144 9.71 2.34 17.90
N ALA A 145 8.41 2.43 17.66
CA ALA A 145 7.67 1.35 17.02
C ALA A 145 8.19 1.06 15.60
N VAL A 146 8.43 2.10 14.79
CA VAL A 146 8.98 1.96 13.44
C VAL A 146 10.38 1.34 13.49
N ALA A 147 11.28 1.87 14.31
CA ALA A 147 12.63 1.32 14.48
C ALA A 147 12.61 -0.16 14.91
N LEU A 148 11.79 -0.47 15.92
CA LEU A 148 11.67 -1.84 16.44
C LEU A 148 11.12 -2.82 15.40
N LEU A 149 10.17 -2.40 14.56
CA LEU A 149 9.51 -3.30 13.61
C LEU A 149 10.26 -3.44 12.30
N PHE A 150 10.96 -2.42 11.82
CA PHE A 150 11.66 -2.46 10.54
C PHE A 150 13.15 -2.73 10.65
N LEU A 151 13.78 -2.35 11.77
CA LEU A 151 15.22 -2.51 12.01
C LEU A 151 15.53 -3.47 13.17
N GLY A 152 14.53 -3.76 14.00
CA GLY A 152 14.63 -4.80 15.03
C GLY A 152 15.16 -4.33 16.38
N GLY A 153 15.33 -3.05 16.60
CA GLY A 153 15.74 -2.41 17.85
C GLY A 153 15.45 -0.92 17.78
N THR A 154 15.60 -0.20 18.90
CA THR A 154 15.38 1.25 18.97
C THR A 154 16.64 2.06 18.63
N ASP A 155 17.78 1.40 18.54
CA ASP A 155 19.06 1.94 18.11
C ASP A 155 19.91 0.84 17.44
N PRO A 156 21.01 1.17 16.74
CA PRO A 156 21.84 0.18 16.06
C PRO A 156 22.35 -0.96 16.95
N GLY A 157 22.71 -0.65 18.20
CA GLY A 157 23.23 -1.62 19.16
C GLY A 157 22.14 -2.61 19.60
N ASP A 158 20.94 -2.10 19.98
CA ASP A 158 19.79 -2.95 20.32
C ASP A 158 19.33 -3.78 19.12
N ALA A 159 19.35 -3.20 17.92
CA ALA A 159 19.03 -3.90 16.67
C ALA A 159 20.06 -4.97 16.28
N ALA A 160 21.30 -4.86 16.79
CA ALA A 160 22.48 -5.61 16.37
C ALA A 160 22.82 -5.41 14.87
N LEU A 161 22.65 -4.19 14.39
CA LEU A 161 22.94 -3.80 13.01
C LEU A 161 24.31 -3.11 12.91
N ALA A 162 25.07 -3.43 11.86
CA ALA A 162 26.34 -2.78 11.55
C ALA A 162 26.11 -1.50 10.72
N VAL A 163 25.49 -0.49 11.34
CA VAL A 163 25.20 0.83 10.76
C VAL A 163 25.52 1.89 11.81
N ASP A 164 25.81 3.12 11.40
CA ASP A 164 25.93 4.24 12.31
C ASP A 164 24.55 4.79 12.74
N SER A 165 24.57 5.67 13.74
CA SER A 165 23.33 6.22 14.30
C SER A 165 22.59 7.13 13.33
N ASP A 166 23.30 7.91 12.53
CA ASP A 166 22.69 8.87 11.60
C ASP A 166 22.01 8.12 10.45
N GLU A 167 22.66 7.10 9.90
CA GLU A 167 22.09 6.21 8.88
C GLU A 167 20.87 5.44 9.40
N PHE A 168 20.92 5.03 10.68
CA PHE A 168 19.78 4.38 11.32
C PHE A 168 18.58 5.31 11.44
N GLU A 169 18.77 6.54 11.96
CA GLU A 169 17.70 7.54 12.11
C GLU A 169 17.13 8.00 10.78
N ASP A 170 17.98 8.18 9.78
CA ASP A 170 17.54 8.52 8.43
C ASP A 170 16.64 7.41 7.83
N THR A 171 17.01 6.14 8.08
CA THR A 171 16.18 5.00 7.66
C THR A 171 14.86 4.92 8.44
N VAL A 172 14.85 5.21 9.74
CA VAL A 172 13.59 5.27 10.52
C VAL A 172 12.66 6.34 9.94
N SER A 173 13.20 7.53 9.66
CA SER A 173 12.47 8.64 9.04
C SER A 173 11.92 8.26 7.66
N ALA A 174 12.71 7.52 6.88
CA ALA A 174 12.27 6.97 5.58
C ALA A 174 11.04 6.05 5.71
N TRP A 175 11.08 5.15 6.69
CA TRP A 175 9.95 4.22 6.91
C TRP A 175 8.72 4.91 7.51
N GLN A 176 8.88 5.93 8.34
CA GLN A 176 7.76 6.76 8.80
C GLN A 176 7.05 7.44 7.62
N LEU A 177 7.79 8.11 6.74
CA LEU A 177 7.25 8.75 5.55
C LEU A 177 6.53 7.74 4.64
N LEU A 178 7.09 6.54 4.48
CA LEU A 178 6.47 5.51 3.64
C LEU A 178 5.16 4.97 4.25
N LEU A 179 5.08 4.82 5.57
CA LEU A 179 3.85 4.47 6.30
C LEU A 179 2.78 5.56 6.17
N GLU A 180 3.17 6.83 6.28
CA GLU A 180 2.28 7.98 6.07
C GLU A 180 1.73 8.00 4.65
N THR A 181 2.60 7.80 3.66
CA THR A 181 2.21 7.69 2.24
C THR A 181 1.24 6.54 2.01
N ALA A 182 1.51 5.36 2.58
CA ALA A 182 0.63 4.21 2.49
C ALA A 182 -0.74 4.49 3.15
N ALA A 183 -0.76 5.16 4.31
CA ALA A 183 -2.00 5.53 4.97
C ALA A 183 -2.81 6.54 4.14
N MET A 184 -2.17 7.55 3.58
CA MET A 184 -2.82 8.50 2.67
C MET A 184 -3.41 7.81 1.44
N THR A 185 -2.68 6.90 0.81
CA THR A 185 -3.15 6.13 -0.36
C THR A 185 -4.42 5.34 -0.01
N VAL A 186 -4.43 4.58 1.09
CA VAL A 186 -5.60 3.79 1.50
C VAL A 186 -6.79 4.66 1.86
N LEU A 187 -6.57 5.83 2.44
CA LEU A 187 -7.64 6.72 2.89
C LEU A 187 -8.23 7.54 1.74
N SER A 188 -7.40 8.15 0.91
CA SER A 188 -7.81 9.12 -0.10
C SER A 188 -8.20 8.49 -1.44
N GLU A 189 -7.57 7.39 -1.84
CA GLU A 189 -7.74 6.79 -3.16
C GLU A 189 -8.65 5.54 -3.20
N SER A 190 -9.33 5.24 -2.10
CA SER A 190 -10.19 4.05 -2.03
C SER A 190 -11.33 4.02 -3.06
N PHE A 191 -11.81 5.17 -3.52
CA PHE A 191 -12.82 5.23 -4.59
C PHE A 191 -12.22 4.87 -5.94
N LEU A 192 -11.04 5.40 -6.26
CA LEU A 192 -10.29 5.04 -7.46
C LEU A 192 -9.98 3.54 -7.47
N TYR A 193 -9.42 3.02 -6.37
CA TYR A 193 -9.15 1.59 -6.24
C TYR A 193 -10.40 0.74 -6.47
N ASN A 194 -11.54 1.09 -5.84
CA ASN A 194 -12.79 0.36 -6.03
C ASN A 194 -13.32 0.42 -7.46
N ALA A 195 -13.13 1.53 -8.15
CA ALA A 195 -13.50 1.68 -9.56
C ALA A 195 -12.57 0.87 -10.47
N ALA A 196 -11.28 0.87 -10.20
CA ALA A 196 -10.24 0.23 -11.03
C ALA A 196 -10.19 -1.30 -10.87
N LYS A 197 -10.40 -1.84 -9.66
CA LYS A 197 -10.15 -3.26 -9.32
C LYS A 197 -10.87 -4.28 -10.20
N HIS A 198 -11.95 -3.90 -10.85
CA HIS A 198 -12.70 -4.76 -11.77
C HIS A 198 -12.49 -4.39 -13.24
N GLY A 199 -11.74 -3.31 -13.53
CA GLY A 199 -11.52 -2.82 -14.89
C GLY A 199 -12.77 -2.35 -15.63
N LEU A 200 -13.90 -2.17 -14.94
CA LEU A 200 -15.20 -1.93 -15.55
C LEU A 200 -15.71 -0.50 -15.42
N THR A 201 -15.31 0.22 -14.40
CA THR A 201 -15.92 1.50 -14.03
C THR A 201 -14.96 2.68 -14.10
N VAL A 202 -13.77 2.46 -14.66
CA VAL A 202 -12.77 3.47 -14.96
C VAL A 202 -12.71 3.71 -16.44
N VAL A 203 -12.80 4.98 -16.84
CA VAL A 203 -12.56 5.44 -18.21
C VAL A 203 -11.20 6.09 -18.26
N HIS A 204 -10.35 5.65 -19.18
CA HIS A 204 -9.06 6.24 -19.42
C HIS A 204 -9.20 7.42 -20.36
N THR A 205 -8.68 8.57 -19.99
CA THR A 205 -8.52 9.70 -20.90
C THR A 205 -7.14 9.66 -21.54
N ASP A 206 -7.02 10.24 -22.70
CA ASP A 206 -5.73 10.34 -23.39
C ASP A 206 -4.86 11.48 -22.86
N GLU A 207 -3.62 11.54 -23.33
CA GLU A 207 -2.64 12.55 -22.91
C GLU A 207 -2.99 13.98 -23.35
N SER A 208 -3.91 14.14 -24.31
CA SER A 208 -4.38 15.44 -24.81
C SER A 208 -5.45 16.05 -23.90
N THR A 209 -6.00 15.26 -22.98
CA THR A 209 -7.05 15.74 -22.07
C THR A 209 -6.48 16.75 -21.08
N GLN A 210 -7.05 17.94 -21.07
CA GLN A 210 -6.69 19.02 -20.16
C GLN A 210 -7.93 19.58 -19.48
N MET A 211 -7.80 19.85 -18.18
CA MET A 211 -8.79 20.61 -17.43
C MET A 211 -8.19 21.96 -17.06
N VAL A 212 -8.81 23.02 -17.52
CA VAL A 212 -8.37 24.41 -17.32
C VAL A 212 -9.48 25.14 -16.58
N PHE A 213 -9.13 25.79 -15.49
CA PHE A 213 -10.01 26.72 -14.78
C PHE A 213 -9.70 28.15 -15.20
N THR A 214 -10.68 28.84 -15.74
CA THR A 214 -10.57 30.27 -16.01
C THR A 214 -11.35 31.04 -14.95
N PRO A 215 -10.67 31.85 -14.11
CA PRO A 215 -11.34 32.60 -13.05
C PRO A 215 -12.45 33.52 -13.64
N PRO A 216 -13.58 33.66 -12.95
CA PRO A 216 -14.59 34.64 -13.33
C PRO A 216 -13.98 36.05 -13.39
N GLY A 217 -14.18 36.77 -14.51
CA GLY A 217 -13.62 38.12 -14.72
C GLY A 217 -12.35 38.19 -15.57
N GLY A 218 -11.92 37.08 -16.20
CA GLY A 218 -10.86 37.12 -17.22
C GLY A 218 -9.43 37.01 -16.67
N GLY A 219 -9.23 36.32 -15.56
CA GLY A 219 -7.91 36.01 -15.01
C GLY A 219 -7.11 35.01 -15.88
N VAL A 220 -5.83 34.84 -15.55
CA VAL A 220 -4.97 33.85 -16.23
C VAL A 220 -5.55 32.44 -16.02
N PRO A 221 -5.73 31.66 -17.08
CA PRO A 221 -6.19 30.29 -16.98
C PRO A 221 -5.23 29.44 -16.12
N VAL A 222 -5.79 28.68 -15.19
CA VAL A 222 -5.04 27.75 -14.34
C VAL A 222 -5.26 26.33 -14.84
N HIS A 223 -4.19 25.66 -15.25
CA HIS A 223 -4.25 24.25 -15.59
C HIS A 223 -4.39 23.42 -14.32
N LEU A 224 -5.53 22.74 -14.16
CA LEU A 224 -5.81 21.88 -13.01
C LEU A 224 -5.29 20.47 -13.22
N LEU A 225 -5.57 19.90 -14.40
CA LEU A 225 -5.15 18.56 -14.78
C LEU A 225 -4.68 18.58 -16.23
N ALA A 226 -3.62 17.87 -16.53
CA ALA A 226 -3.13 17.63 -17.89
C ALA A 226 -2.56 16.21 -18.00
N GLY A 227 -2.71 15.58 -19.14
CA GLY A 227 -2.19 14.24 -19.41
C GLY A 227 -3.17 13.13 -19.06
N SER A 228 -2.64 11.93 -18.89
CA SER A 228 -3.44 10.73 -18.69
C SER A 228 -4.13 10.70 -17.33
N GLN A 229 -5.43 10.46 -17.35
CA GLN A 229 -6.27 10.47 -16.15
C GLN A 229 -7.22 9.27 -16.15
N PHE A 230 -7.68 8.93 -14.95
CA PHE A 230 -8.83 8.05 -14.75
C PHE A 230 -10.07 8.90 -14.45
N ALA A 231 -11.11 8.70 -15.24
CA ALA A 231 -12.45 9.20 -14.95
C ALA A 231 -13.30 8.07 -14.37
N TYR A 232 -13.96 8.31 -13.24
CA TYR A 232 -14.81 7.31 -12.60
C TYR A 232 -15.96 7.94 -11.81
N LEU A 233 -17.04 7.19 -11.71
CA LEU A 233 -18.22 7.55 -10.92
C LEU A 233 -18.16 6.91 -9.53
N HIS A 234 -18.52 7.67 -8.52
CA HIS A 234 -18.62 7.15 -7.17
C HIS A 234 -19.70 7.88 -6.34
N ARG A 235 -20.07 7.26 -5.23
CA ARG A 235 -21.01 7.83 -4.26
C ARG A 235 -20.33 7.87 -2.90
N PRO A 236 -19.91 9.04 -2.39
CA PRO A 236 -19.39 9.16 -1.04
C PRO A 236 -20.48 8.77 -0.03
N GLN A 237 -20.13 7.90 0.91
CA GLN A 237 -21.02 7.63 2.04
C GLN A 237 -20.84 8.76 3.06
N THR A 238 -21.84 9.62 3.19
CA THR A 238 -21.85 10.63 4.26
C THR A 238 -22.53 10.02 5.49
N PRO A 239 -21.83 9.80 6.60
CA PRO A 239 -22.42 9.29 7.81
C PRO A 239 -23.57 10.20 8.27
N GLY A 240 -24.75 9.64 8.46
CA GLY A 240 -25.94 10.36 8.99
C GLY A 240 -26.76 11.13 7.96
N ALA A 241 -26.42 11.17 6.71
CA ALA A 241 -27.25 11.78 5.68
C ALA A 241 -28.53 10.94 5.42
N LYS A 242 -29.67 11.44 5.86
CA LYS A 242 -30.99 10.94 5.47
C LYS A 242 -31.35 11.53 4.10
N GLY A 243 -30.77 11.05 3.05
CA GLY A 243 -31.04 11.52 1.70
C GLY A 243 -30.13 10.80 0.70
N GLY A 244 -30.57 10.63 -0.53
CA GLY A 244 -29.80 9.92 -1.53
C GLY A 244 -28.41 10.52 -1.65
N THR A 245 -27.41 9.69 -1.51
CA THR A 245 -26.03 10.07 -1.79
C THR A 245 -25.95 10.45 -3.25
N GLU A 246 -25.50 11.67 -3.51
CA GLU A 246 -25.36 12.20 -4.84
C GLU A 246 -24.21 11.51 -5.58
N TRP A 247 -24.30 11.44 -6.89
CA TRP A 247 -23.25 10.88 -7.71
C TRP A 247 -22.18 11.93 -7.98
N TRP A 248 -20.94 11.48 -7.91
CA TRP A 248 -19.76 12.29 -8.21
C TRP A 248 -19.01 11.68 -9.38
N VAL A 249 -18.51 12.53 -10.27
CA VAL A 249 -17.46 12.17 -11.22
C VAL A 249 -16.13 12.65 -10.67
N SER A 250 -15.13 11.78 -10.70
CA SER A 250 -13.77 12.13 -10.33
C SER A 250 -12.83 11.92 -11.51
N LEU A 251 -11.91 12.85 -11.66
CA LEU A 251 -10.78 12.76 -12.57
C LEU A 251 -9.50 12.70 -11.72
N THR A 252 -8.77 11.61 -11.81
CA THR A 252 -7.51 11.42 -11.07
C THR A 252 -6.36 11.27 -12.05
N HIS A 253 -5.35 12.12 -11.90
CA HIS A 253 -4.11 12.03 -12.65
C HIS A 253 -3.34 10.78 -12.22
N THR A 254 -2.79 10.04 -13.19
CA THR A 254 -2.03 8.81 -12.94
C THR A 254 -0.55 9.05 -13.20
N LEU A 255 0.28 8.53 -12.32
CA LEU A 255 1.73 8.59 -12.40
C LEU A 255 2.28 7.15 -12.26
N PRO A 256 2.18 6.31 -13.32
CA PRO A 256 2.50 4.89 -13.25
C PRO A 256 3.92 4.62 -12.73
N ASP A 257 4.90 5.39 -13.19
CA ASP A 257 6.30 5.23 -12.78
C ASP A 257 6.47 5.49 -11.28
N GLN A 258 5.83 6.56 -10.76
CA GLN A 258 5.85 6.87 -9.34
C GLN A 258 5.09 5.81 -8.52
N ASP A 259 3.91 5.40 -8.98
CA ASP A 259 3.10 4.38 -8.29
C ASP A 259 3.89 3.05 -8.16
N ILE A 260 4.65 2.67 -9.18
CA ILE A 260 5.51 1.47 -9.16
C ILE A 260 6.75 1.69 -8.30
N GLU A 261 7.40 2.84 -8.36
CA GLU A 261 8.57 3.15 -7.54
C GLU A 261 8.23 3.12 -6.05
N VAL A 262 7.12 3.76 -5.64
CA VAL A 262 6.62 3.71 -4.26
C VAL A 262 6.24 2.28 -3.88
N SER A 263 5.59 1.53 -4.77
CA SER A 263 5.27 0.11 -4.54
C SER A 263 6.51 -0.74 -4.30
N ALA A 264 7.59 -0.49 -5.03
CA ALA A 264 8.87 -1.19 -4.86
C ALA A 264 9.54 -0.84 -3.52
N LEU A 265 9.45 0.41 -3.06
CA LEU A 265 9.91 0.79 -1.72
C LEU A 265 9.07 0.12 -0.63
N ILE A 266 7.76 0.07 -0.80
CA ILE A 266 6.86 -0.63 0.12
C ILE A 266 7.20 -2.13 0.17
N GLN A 267 7.44 -2.78 -0.97
CA GLN A 267 7.85 -4.18 -1.04
C GLN A 267 9.11 -4.42 -0.19
N ARG A 268 10.10 -3.53 -0.28
CA ARG A 268 11.34 -3.61 0.50
C ARG A 268 11.11 -3.37 1.99
N ALA A 269 10.21 -2.44 2.35
CA ALA A 269 9.79 -2.21 3.73
C ALA A 269 9.10 -3.45 4.31
N VAL A 270 8.18 -4.06 3.55
CA VAL A 270 7.52 -5.32 3.92
C VAL A 270 8.55 -6.42 4.17
N SER A 271 9.55 -6.57 3.28
CA SER A 271 10.64 -7.55 3.45
C SER A 271 11.44 -7.29 4.72
N SER A 272 11.81 -6.04 5.03
CA SER A 272 12.53 -5.69 6.26
C SER A 272 11.70 -6.02 7.51
N LEU A 273 10.45 -5.59 7.57
CA LEU A 273 9.54 -5.89 8.68
C LEU A 273 9.37 -7.41 8.85
N TRP A 274 9.19 -8.13 7.75
CA TRP A 274 9.05 -9.58 7.76
C TRP A 274 10.28 -10.29 8.35
N ASN A 275 11.47 -9.90 7.91
CA ASN A 275 12.74 -10.47 8.42
C ASN A 275 12.95 -10.18 9.90
N VAL A 276 12.63 -8.97 10.37
CA VAL A 276 12.67 -8.60 11.79
C VAL A 276 11.69 -9.45 12.60
N ALA A 277 10.47 -9.59 12.12
CA ALA A 277 9.46 -10.40 12.77
C ALA A 277 9.85 -11.90 12.77
N ARG A 278 10.34 -12.43 11.65
CA ARG A 278 10.83 -13.80 11.54
C ARG A 278 11.96 -14.06 12.54
N ARG A 279 12.95 -13.14 12.65
CA ARG A 279 13.99 -13.23 13.68
C ARG A 279 13.38 -13.32 15.08
N ARG A 280 12.45 -12.42 15.40
CA ARG A 280 11.81 -12.32 16.71
C ARG A 280 11.01 -13.56 17.11
N TYR A 281 10.25 -14.12 16.19
CA TYR A 281 9.30 -15.20 16.47
C TYR A 281 9.87 -16.59 16.22
N THR A 282 10.83 -16.73 15.30
CA THR A 282 11.39 -18.03 14.92
C THR A 282 12.87 -18.18 15.23
N GLY A 283 13.57 -17.10 15.57
CA GLY A 283 15.01 -17.11 15.81
C GLY A 283 15.84 -17.33 14.54
N GLN A 284 15.31 -16.98 13.36
CA GLN A 284 16.03 -17.04 12.09
C GLN A 284 16.67 -15.71 11.77
N ALA A 285 17.93 -15.73 11.34
CA ALA A 285 18.61 -14.56 10.81
C ALA A 285 17.97 -14.10 9.50
N GLY A 286 18.19 -12.83 9.15
CA GLY A 286 17.70 -12.23 7.92
C GLY A 286 18.54 -11.04 7.50
N GLU A 287 17.91 -10.16 6.71
CA GLU A 287 18.48 -8.90 6.29
C GLU A 287 17.44 -7.80 6.42
N VAL A 288 17.87 -6.57 6.64
CA VAL A 288 17.05 -5.37 6.57
C VAL A 288 17.60 -4.42 5.52
N LEU A 289 16.73 -3.61 4.94
CA LEU A 289 17.13 -2.57 4.02
C LEU A 289 17.41 -1.28 4.78
N ILE A 290 18.54 -0.68 4.51
CA ILE A 290 18.91 0.67 4.91
C ILE A 290 18.64 1.57 3.69
N VAL A 291 17.83 2.60 3.90
CA VAL A 291 17.39 3.52 2.84
C VAL A 291 17.36 4.95 3.40
N SER A 292 17.78 5.91 2.60
CA SER A 292 17.72 7.31 3.03
C SER A 292 16.29 7.88 2.92
N ALA A 293 15.94 8.75 3.87
CA ALA A 293 14.68 9.51 3.81
C ALA A 293 14.57 10.34 2.53
N ARG A 294 15.71 10.83 2.02
CA ARG A 294 15.77 11.55 0.75
C ARG A 294 15.37 10.68 -0.44
N ALA A 295 15.81 9.41 -0.49
CA ALA A 295 15.40 8.49 -1.55
C ALA A 295 13.88 8.25 -1.54
N VAL A 296 13.30 8.07 -0.36
CA VAL A 296 11.84 7.90 -0.23
C VAL A 296 11.10 9.19 -0.60
N ARG A 297 11.58 10.36 -0.17
CA ARG A 297 10.98 11.65 -0.58
C ARG A 297 11.00 11.84 -2.09
N ASN A 298 12.10 11.51 -2.74
CA ASN A 298 12.22 11.62 -4.19
C ASN A 298 11.21 10.72 -4.91
N ALA A 299 11.01 9.50 -4.43
CA ALA A 299 10.00 8.61 -4.99
C ALA A 299 8.57 9.11 -4.76
N VAL A 300 8.28 9.62 -3.56
CA VAL A 300 6.94 10.07 -3.19
C VAL A 300 6.59 11.42 -3.82
N TYR A 301 7.50 12.38 -3.83
CA TYR A 301 7.23 13.78 -4.21
C TYR A 301 7.96 14.26 -5.47
N GLY A 302 9.02 13.56 -5.90
CA GLY A 302 9.94 14.03 -6.92
C GLY A 302 9.29 14.56 -8.21
N PRO A 303 8.39 13.81 -8.90
CA PRO A 303 7.74 14.28 -10.11
C PRO A 303 6.78 15.44 -9.86
N ILE A 304 6.15 15.48 -8.70
CA ILE A 304 5.19 16.51 -8.30
C ILE A 304 5.93 17.80 -7.98
N ALA A 305 6.95 17.73 -7.15
CA ALA A 305 7.72 18.88 -6.72
C ALA A 305 8.47 19.55 -7.87
N ALA A 306 8.95 18.80 -8.85
CA ALA A 306 9.61 19.34 -10.04
C ALA A 306 8.69 20.19 -10.92
N LYS A 307 7.37 20.02 -10.81
CA LYS A 307 6.36 20.72 -11.63
C LYS A 307 5.52 21.73 -10.85
N GLY A 308 5.74 21.86 -9.55
CA GLY A 308 4.93 22.70 -8.64
C GLY A 308 3.67 21.97 -8.12
N PRO A 309 2.81 22.64 -7.35
CA PRO A 309 1.65 22.02 -6.76
C PRO A 309 0.72 21.44 -7.81
N HIS A 310 0.45 20.14 -7.72
CA HIS A 310 -0.43 19.43 -8.65
C HIS A 310 -1.74 19.06 -8.01
N VAL A 311 -2.79 19.27 -8.78
CA VAL A 311 -4.09 18.70 -8.46
C VAL A 311 -4.06 17.23 -8.88
N ARG A 312 -4.04 16.29 -7.91
CA ARG A 312 -4.09 14.86 -8.22
C ARG A 312 -5.51 14.42 -8.60
N THR A 313 -6.52 14.92 -7.91
CA THR A 313 -7.91 14.53 -8.14
C THR A 313 -8.84 15.72 -8.13
N VAL A 314 -9.64 15.83 -9.18
CA VAL A 314 -10.77 16.77 -9.26
C VAL A 314 -12.06 15.98 -9.12
N ARG A 315 -12.96 16.47 -8.26
CA ARG A 315 -14.27 15.85 -8.02
C ARG A 315 -15.37 16.86 -8.35
N HIS A 316 -16.34 16.39 -9.10
CA HIS A 316 -17.52 17.18 -9.45
C HIS A 316 -18.78 16.42 -9.07
N GLU A 317 -19.69 17.09 -8.36
CA GLU A 317 -20.99 16.57 -8.01
C GLU A 317 -21.94 16.71 -9.19
N LEU A 318 -22.56 15.59 -9.58
CA LEU A 318 -23.51 15.58 -10.69
C LEU A 318 -24.89 16.06 -10.23
N THR A 319 -25.26 17.25 -10.60
CA THR A 319 -26.54 17.86 -10.24
C THR A 319 -27.44 18.08 -11.46
N LYS A 320 -28.73 18.36 -11.22
CA LYS A 320 -29.64 18.73 -12.32
C LYS A 320 -29.25 20.03 -13.02
N LYS A 321 -28.49 20.89 -12.36
CA LYS A 321 -28.02 22.17 -12.93
C LYS A 321 -26.98 21.97 -14.03
N ASP A 322 -26.21 20.87 -13.95
CA ASP A 322 -25.23 20.52 -14.98
C ASP A 322 -25.89 20.29 -16.32
N LEU A 323 -27.15 19.80 -16.34
CA LEU A 323 -27.96 19.67 -17.59
C LEU A 323 -28.33 21.02 -18.22
N GLN A 324 -28.26 22.10 -17.44
CA GLN A 324 -28.60 23.46 -17.89
C GLN A 324 -27.33 24.25 -18.22
N GLY A 325 -26.13 23.62 -18.10
CA GLY A 325 -24.86 24.28 -18.33
C GLY A 325 -24.42 25.19 -17.18
N GLU A 326 -25.14 25.18 -16.06
CA GLU A 326 -24.75 25.90 -14.84
C GLU A 326 -23.76 25.07 -14.05
N PHE A 327 -22.50 25.48 -14.06
CA PHE A 327 -21.46 24.83 -13.30
C PHE A 327 -21.60 25.13 -11.80
N THR A 328 -21.86 24.12 -10.99
CA THR A 328 -22.18 24.30 -9.55
C THR A 328 -20.98 24.24 -8.62
N GLY A 329 -19.80 23.91 -9.11
CA GLY A 329 -18.57 23.92 -8.36
C GLY A 329 -17.73 22.66 -8.53
N ILE A 330 -16.44 22.78 -8.22
CA ILE A 330 -15.48 21.67 -8.23
C ILE A 330 -14.89 21.55 -6.82
N ASN A 331 -14.85 20.33 -6.30
CA ASN A 331 -14.02 20.00 -5.17
C ASN A 331 -12.64 19.55 -5.69
N ILE A 332 -11.63 20.33 -5.40
CA ILE A 332 -10.25 20.03 -5.80
C ILE A 332 -9.56 19.39 -4.60
N ASN A 333 -9.10 18.17 -4.77
CA ASN A 333 -8.17 17.56 -3.83
C ASN A 333 -6.76 17.76 -4.37
N MET A 334 -6.04 18.67 -3.77
CA MET A 334 -4.63 18.91 -4.09
C MET A 334 -3.80 17.92 -3.28
N SER A 335 -3.29 16.87 -3.91
CA SER A 335 -2.18 16.12 -3.34
C SER A 335 -0.92 16.96 -3.50
N GLY A 336 -0.18 17.10 -2.42
CA GLY A 336 1.03 17.92 -2.37
C GLY A 336 0.84 19.28 -1.69
N SER A 337 -0.33 19.56 -1.10
CA SER A 337 -0.48 20.68 -0.16
C SER A 337 0.40 20.53 1.08
N ASP A 338 0.84 19.30 1.35
CA ASP A 338 1.78 18.96 2.40
C ASP A 338 3.19 18.68 1.84
N LEU A 339 3.56 19.33 0.74
CA LEU A 339 4.96 19.32 0.32
C LEU A 339 5.80 19.83 1.49
N PRO A 340 6.88 19.12 1.85
CA PRO A 340 7.81 19.59 2.86
C PRO A 340 8.26 21.00 2.48
N ASP A 341 8.47 21.87 3.50
CA ASP A 341 8.98 23.22 3.31
C ASP A 341 10.13 23.20 2.28
N GLU A 342 10.19 24.24 1.42
CA GLU A 342 11.20 24.34 0.37
C GLU A 342 12.63 24.14 0.88
N ASP A 343 12.88 24.46 2.16
CA ASP A 343 14.15 24.26 2.84
C ASP A 343 14.52 22.78 3.08
N VAL A 344 13.55 21.85 2.99
CA VAL A 344 13.75 20.43 3.23
C VAL A 344 13.95 19.66 1.93
N TRP A 345 13.53 20.22 0.79
CA TRP A 345 13.58 19.56 -0.50
C TRP A 345 14.20 20.48 -1.57
N ASP A 346 15.45 20.22 -1.93
CA ASP A 346 16.12 20.87 -3.05
C ASP A 346 16.15 19.92 -4.26
N PRO A 347 15.28 20.13 -5.28
CA PRO A 347 15.30 19.34 -6.50
C PRO A 347 16.59 19.51 -7.32
N LYS A 348 17.40 20.53 -7.00
CA LYS A 348 18.67 20.84 -7.68
C LYS A 348 19.88 20.33 -6.91
N ALA A 349 19.69 19.73 -5.73
CA ALA A 349 20.77 19.09 -5.02
C ALA A 349 21.38 18.02 -5.94
N SER A 350 22.61 18.25 -6.37
CA SER A 350 23.29 17.48 -7.41
C SER A 350 23.69 16.07 -6.99
N ASP A 351 23.51 15.76 -5.71
CA ASP A 351 23.96 14.46 -5.20
C ASP A 351 22.79 13.46 -5.22
N ASP A 352 22.98 12.39 -5.96
CA ASP A 352 22.07 11.26 -5.93
C ASP A 352 21.91 10.74 -4.48
N PRO A 353 20.70 10.37 -4.05
CA PRO A 353 20.52 9.78 -2.73
C PRO A 353 21.35 8.51 -2.61
N PRO A 354 21.86 8.18 -1.41
CA PRO A 354 22.61 6.95 -1.20
C PRO A 354 21.84 5.73 -1.72
N ILE A 355 22.52 4.84 -2.41
CA ILE A 355 21.91 3.62 -2.94
C ILE A 355 21.45 2.75 -1.76
N PRO A 356 20.19 2.32 -1.74
CA PRO A 356 19.69 1.43 -0.69
C PRO A 356 20.54 0.15 -0.60
N ARG A 357 20.91 -0.24 0.61
CA ARG A 357 21.76 -1.42 0.85
C ARG A 357 21.13 -2.37 1.85
N ARG A 358 21.39 -3.67 1.69
CA ARG A 358 20.99 -4.68 2.64
C ARG A 358 22.04 -4.85 3.72
N VAL A 359 21.57 -4.95 4.96
CA VAL A 359 22.43 -5.18 6.13
C VAL A 359 21.96 -6.45 6.82
N ALA A 360 22.94 -7.27 7.23
CA ALA A 360 22.66 -8.51 7.93
C ALA A 360 21.94 -8.25 9.25
N LEU A 361 20.91 -9.03 9.52
CA LEU A 361 20.12 -9.03 10.76
C LEU A 361 20.41 -10.31 11.54
N PRO A 362 21.43 -10.32 12.42
CA PRO A 362 21.82 -11.51 13.16
C PRO A 362 20.79 -11.86 14.25
N VAL A 363 20.76 -13.13 14.64
CA VAL A 363 19.94 -13.59 15.77
C VAL A 363 20.54 -13.10 17.08
N ARG A 364 19.71 -12.50 17.94
CA ARG A 364 20.10 -12.06 19.28
C ARG A 364 19.69 -13.10 20.33
N GLN A 365 20.32 -13.03 21.53
CA GLN A 365 20.00 -13.96 22.62
C GLN A 365 18.54 -13.87 23.08
N GLN A 366 17.95 -12.67 23.04
CA GLN A 366 16.55 -12.45 23.41
C GLN A 366 15.53 -12.90 22.33
N ASP A 367 15.95 -13.20 21.13
CA ASP A 367 15.03 -13.61 20.06
C ASP A 367 14.46 -15.00 20.36
N LYS A 368 13.14 -15.14 20.19
CA LYS A 368 12.45 -16.42 20.38
C LYS A 368 13.01 -17.44 19.39
N ARG A 369 13.18 -18.65 19.86
CA ARG A 369 13.61 -19.77 19.01
C ARG A 369 12.57 -20.86 19.06
N ILE A 370 12.28 -21.43 17.91
CA ILE A 370 11.51 -22.65 17.87
C ILE A 370 12.41 -23.76 18.35
N VAL A 371 12.03 -24.39 19.45
CA VAL A 371 12.60 -25.66 19.82
C VAL A 371 12.14 -26.64 18.73
N SER A 372 13.09 -27.22 17.99
CA SER A 372 12.78 -28.25 17.00
C SER A 372 11.99 -29.35 17.69
N THR A 373 10.71 -29.43 17.40
CA THR A 373 9.87 -30.50 17.92
C THR A 373 9.73 -31.56 16.83
N SER A 374 9.98 -32.79 17.18
CA SER A 374 9.78 -33.93 16.31
C SER A 374 8.30 -34.16 15.92
N SER A 375 7.37 -33.44 16.55
CA SER A 375 5.94 -33.53 16.26
C SER A 375 5.34 -32.15 16.09
N ARG A 376 4.95 -31.80 14.87
CA ARG A 376 4.12 -30.63 14.59
C ARG A 376 2.65 -31.03 14.75
N LYS A 377 1.91 -30.20 15.53
CA LYS A 377 0.49 -30.47 15.83
C LYS A 377 -0.46 -30.01 14.72
N LEU A 378 0.00 -29.07 13.87
CA LEU A 378 -0.79 -28.53 12.76
C LEU A 378 -0.59 -29.29 11.43
N LEU A 379 -0.09 -30.52 11.48
CA LEU A 379 -0.03 -31.39 10.31
C LEU A 379 -1.42 -31.61 9.72
N PRO A 380 -1.58 -31.64 8.41
CA PRO A 380 -0.62 -31.46 7.30
C PRO A 380 -0.46 -30.00 6.83
N PHE A 381 -0.83 -29.01 7.65
CA PHE A 381 -0.92 -27.61 7.25
C PHE A 381 0.43 -26.88 7.30
N SER A 382 1.51 -27.54 7.69
CA SER A 382 2.85 -26.94 7.62
C SER A 382 3.43 -27.08 6.19
N PRO A 383 3.72 -25.96 5.49
CA PRO A 383 4.18 -25.98 4.10
C PRO A 383 5.46 -26.79 3.89
N ASN A 384 6.39 -26.69 4.83
CA ASN A 384 7.69 -27.38 4.75
C ASN A 384 7.75 -28.69 5.53
N TRP A 385 6.61 -29.24 5.84
CA TRP A 385 6.59 -30.56 6.44
C TRP A 385 7.02 -31.62 5.42
N SER A 386 8.29 -31.98 5.43
CA SER A 386 8.74 -33.15 4.70
C SER A 386 8.42 -34.39 5.53
N SER A 387 7.69 -35.30 4.97
CA SER A 387 7.52 -36.68 5.45
C SER A 387 8.86 -37.43 5.39
N LYS A 388 9.87 -36.98 6.12
CA LYS A 388 11.00 -37.83 6.44
C LYS A 388 10.48 -38.83 7.48
N VAL A 389 9.77 -39.81 7.00
CA VAL A 389 9.62 -41.07 7.67
C VAL A 389 10.88 -41.90 7.45
#